data_f30714698994742cf77e08ea3c1a3048
#
_entry.id   f30714698994742cf77e08ea3c1a3048
#
_cell.length_a   1.000
_cell.length_b   1.000
_cell.length_c   1.000
_cell.angle_alpha   90.00
_cell.angle_beta   90.00
_cell.angle_gamma   90.00
#
_symmetry.space_group_name_H-M   'P 1'
#
loop_
_entity.id
_entity.type
_entity.pdbx_description
1 polymer ?
#
loop_
_entity_poly.entity_id
_entity_poly.type
_entity_poly.pdbx_seq_one_letter_code
_entity_poly.pdbx_strand_id
1 'polypeptide(L)'
;VCPLWGTLIFLPSYKETKKARIFIKKLLSTLLAVLLAVTMLTGMAIPAQAAENDIFNPGVLELDGSAKFTLSSNADSAYFSFTPEKKGSYEFRVKSSKLKSFYMELIITDNYFNDLATTDMLDAAEYTSSSDTICIAKTLEAGERYMIYAVAYNAKDLSKPVEFTLNANTHTHDIIQHKSVATKNEDGHEYKLCKYCDEYKGYMNDYNAYETVALSKTSYTYDGKEKKPGVTVTDWLGDPISKSEYTVTYPKSAKNVGKYTVTIKFKNHYTGTEKRTFTINPKGTSLSKVTSPKKAQLKVTWKKQATQTTGYQVQYSTDKNFKKGNKTVTVKGAKTTAKTISKLTKGKKYYVRVRTYKTVNKTNFYSGWSKSTSVTVKK
;
A
#
# COMPACT_ATOMS: atom_id res chain seq x y z
N VAL A 1 7.88 -26.30 -25.21
CA VAL A 1 9.30 -26.02 -25.27
C VAL A 1 9.52 -24.84 -26.18
N CYS A 2 9.52 -23.65 -25.65
CA CYS A 2 10.26 -22.48 -26.15
C CYS A 2 10.04 -21.32 -25.17
N PRO A 3 11.07 -20.71 -24.61
CA PRO A 3 10.94 -19.56 -23.72
C PRO A 3 10.99 -18.27 -24.54
N LEU A 4 9.94 -17.47 -24.43
CA LEU A 4 9.93 -16.09 -24.91
C LEU A 4 10.53 -15.19 -23.82
N TRP A 5 11.71 -14.69 -24.10
CA TRP A 5 12.36 -13.60 -23.37
C TRP A 5 11.66 -12.29 -23.71
N GLY A 6 10.87 -11.78 -22.79
CA GLY A 6 10.35 -10.41 -22.83
C GLY A 6 11.45 -9.47 -22.36
N THR A 7 11.93 -8.63 -23.26
CA THR A 7 12.87 -7.53 -22.96
C THR A 7 12.15 -6.51 -22.08
N LEU A 8 12.47 -6.49 -20.78
CA LEU A 8 12.11 -5.39 -19.90
C LEU A 8 12.89 -4.15 -20.35
N ILE A 9 12.20 -3.19 -20.95
CA ILE A 9 12.73 -1.84 -21.14
C ILE A 9 12.72 -1.19 -19.76
N PHE A 10 13.89 -1.11 -19.10
CA PHE A 10 14.09 -0.29 -17.93
C PHE A 10 13.94 1.18 -18.34
N LEU A 11 12.83 1.79 -18.00
CA LEU A 11 12.73 3.25 -17.96
C LEU A 11 13.66 3.73 -16.84
N PRO A 12 14.55 4.71 -17.07
CA PRO A 12 15.43 5.22 -16.04
C PRO A 12 14.61 5.80 -14.88
N SER A 13 15.02 5.51 -13.65
CA SER A 13 14.31 5.94 -12.45
C SER A 13 14.19 7.47 -12.42
N TYR A 14 13.10 7.99 -11.88
CA TYR A 14 12.82 9.44 -11.69
C TYR A 14 14.02 10.21 -11.09
N LYS A 15 14.82 9.58 -10.21
CA LYS A 15 16.03 10.18 -9.63
C LYS A 15 17.16 10.37 -10.64
N GLU A 16 17.31 9.52 -11.64
CA GLU A 16 18.37 9.63 -12.65
C GLU A 16 18.02 10.68 -13.70
N THR A 17 16.75 10.79 -14.10
CA THR A 17 16.30 11.85 -14.99
C THR A 17 16.43 13.23 -14.35
N LYS A 18 16.18 13.35 -13.04
CA LYS A 18 16.36 14.61 -12.30
C LYS A 18 17.84 15.03 -12.20
N LYS A 19 18.76 14.09 -11.97
CA LYS A 19 20.21 14.37 -11.97
C LYS A 19 20.72 14.79 -13.35
N ALA A 20 20.28 14.14 -14.40
CA ALA A 20 20.64 14.50 -15.77
C ALA A 20 20.09 15.90 -16.13
N ARG A 21 18.86 16.23 -15.75
CA ARG A 21 18.28 17.58 -15.93
C ARG A 21 19.05 18.67 -15.19
N ILE A 22 19.45 18.43 -13.93
CA ILE A 22 20.25 19.37 -13.13
C ILE A 22 21.64 19.57 -13.78
N PHE A 23 22.25 18.50 -14.30
CA PHE A 23 23.54 18.57 -14.97
C PHE A 23 23.46 19.37 -16.29
N ILE A 24 22.45 19.13 -17.10
CA ILE A 24 22.21 19.85 -18.36
C ILE A 24 21.89 21.32 -18.07
N LYS A 25 21.05 21.64 -17.06
CA LYS A 25 20.76 23.02 -16.64
C LYS A 25 22.02 23.79 -16.17
N LYS A 26 22.87 23.15 -15.36
CA LYS A 26 24.14 23.75 -14.95
C LYS A 26 25.12 23.97 -16.14
N LEU A 27 25.12 23.03 -17.09
CA LEU A 27 25.95 23.18 -18.30
C LEU A 27 25.43 24.31 -19.19
N LEU A 28 24.13 24.45 -19.37
CA LEU A 28 23.49 25.52 -20.13
C LEU A 28 23.71 26.90 -19.48
N SER A 29 23.57 27.01 -18.14
CA SER A 29 23.80 28.28 -17.44
C SER A 29 25.26 28.71 -17.50
N THR A 30 26.21 27.78 -17.45
CA THR A 30 27.63 28.06 -17.57
C THR A 30 28.02 28.41 -19.00
N LEU A 31 27.47 27.73 -20.01
CA LEU A 31 27.63 28.05 -21.43
C LEU A 31 27.03 29.42 -21.78
N LEU A 32 25.88 29.77 -21.20
CA LEU A 32 25.22 31.06 -21.42
C LEU A 32 26.06 32.22 -20.81
N ALA A 33 26.60 32.03 -19.60
CA ALA A 33 27.50 33.01 -18.96
C ALA A 33 28.80 33.22 -19.76
N VAL A 34 29.35 32.15 -20.32
CA VAL A 34 30.55 32.22 -21.18
C VAL A 34 30.22 32.87 -22.52
N LEU A 35 29.05 32.58 -23.12
CA LEU A 35 28.62 33.19 -24.38
C LEU A 35 28.39 34.70 -24.23
N LEU A 36 27.74 35.14 -23.13
CA LEU A 36 27.55 36.55 -22.79
C LEU A 36 28.91 37.28 -22.57
N ALA A 37 29.87 36.64 -21.92
CA ALA A 37 31.19 37.18 -21.72
C ALA A 37 31.98 37.33 -23.05
N VAL A 38 31.83 36.38 -23.96
CA VAL A 38 32.49 36.40 -25.28
C VAL A 38 31.86 37.44 -26.21
N THR A 39 30.53 37.63 -26.21
CA THR A 39 29.86 38.64 -27.04
C THR A 39 30.15 40.06 -26.59
N MET A 40 30.40 40.31 -25.30
CA MET A 40 30.84 41.61 -24.81
C MET A 40 32.30 41.94 -25.19
N LEU A 41 33.12 40.90 -25.42
CA LEU A 41 34.55 41.11 -25.77
C LEU A 41 34.82 41.24 -27.28
N THR A 42 33.93 40.74 -28.15
CA THR A 42 34.22 40.60 -29.58
C THR A 42 33.47 41.56 -30.49
N GLY A 43 32.52 42.36 -30.00
CA GLY A 43 31.77 43.32 -30.84
C GLY A 43 31.04 42.69 -32.01
N MET A 44 30.78 41.37 -32.01
CA MET A 44 30.07 40.72 -33.09
C MET A 44 28.58 41.09 -33.06
N ALA A 45 28.12 41.71 -34.10
CA ALA A 45 26.71 41.94 -34.33
C ALA A 45 25.98 40.58 -34.41
N ILE A 46 25.03 40.36 -33.53
CA ILE A 46 24.12 39.23 -33.59
C ILE A 46 23.30 39.36 -34.91
N PRO A 47 23.20 38.30 -35.74
CA PRO A 47 22.41 38.40 -36.94
C PRO A 47 20.96 38.77 -36.60
N ALA A 48 20.40 39.75 -37.29
CA ALA A 48 19.11 40.37 -37.05
C ALA A 48 17.92 39.48 -37.45
N GLN A 49 17.81 38.32 -36.83
CA GLN A 49 16.62 37.49 -36.84
C GLN A 49 16.57 36.59 -35.60
N ALA A 50 16.55 37.23 -34.42
CA ALA A 50 16.11 36.54 -33.22
C ALA A 50 14.62 36.19 -33.43
N ALA A 51 14.25 34.93 -33.21
CA ALA A 51 12.86 34.56 -33.22
C ALA A 51 12.10 35.40 -32.18
N GLU A 52 10.94 35.94 -32.55
CA GLU A 52 10.05 36.61 -31.60
C GLU A 52 9.81 35.69 -30.38
N ASN A 53 9.92 36.27 -29.19
CA ASN A 53 9.77 35.60 -27.91
C ASN A 53 10.85 34.53 -27.59
N ASP A 54 12.09 34.76 -27.94
CA ASP A 54 13.23 33.97 -27.47
C ASP A 54 13.73 34.39 -26.08
N ILE A 55 14.69 33.66 -25.50
CA ILE A 55 15.25 33.92 -24.16
C ILE A 55 15.93 35.29 -24.04
N PHE A 56 16.45 35.83 -25.13
CA PHE A 56 17.15 37.13 -25.17
C PHE A 56 16.19 38.28 -25.48
N ASN A 57 15.06 37.99 -26.12
CA ASN A 57 14.02 38.95 -26.46
C ASN A 57 12.66 38.39 -26.09
N PRO A 58 12.38 38.18 -24.78
CA PRO A 58 11.09 37.63 -24.38
C PRO A 58 9.93 38.59 -24.66
N GLY A 59 8.82 38.04 -25.09
CA GLY A 59 7.58 38.77 -25.19
C GLY A 59 7.18 39.38 -23.84
N VAL A 60 6.58 40.57 -23.86
CA VAL A 60 6.01 41.16 -22.63
C VAL A 60 4.58 40.70 -22.45
N LEU A 61 4.25 40.19 -21.28
CA LEU A 61 2.91 39.75 -20.94
C LEU A 61 2.35 40.66 -19.84
N GLU A 62 1.22 41.28 -20.12
CA GLU A 62 0.49 42.14 -19.19
C GLU A 62 -0.59 41.33 -18.44
N LEU A 63 -0.99 41.81 -17.24
CA LEU A 63 -2.13 41.24 -16.53
C LEU A 63 -3.42 41.40 -17.36
N ASP A 64 -4.26 40.39 -17.38
CA ASP A 64 -5.47 40.28 -18.23
C ASP A 64 -5.17 40.41 -19.72
N GLY A 65 -3.89 40.29 -20.10
CA GLY A 65 -3.40 40.32 -21.45
C GLY A 65 -3.20 38.93 -22.07
N SER A 66 -2.86 38.97 -23.37
CA SER A 66 -2.50 37.75 -24.09
C SER A 66 -1.33 37.99 -25.03
N ALA A 67 -0.49 36.98 -25.22
CA ALA A 67 0.60 36.98 -26.16
C ALA A 67 0.52 35.76 -27.08
N LYS A 68 0.68 36.00 -28.40
CA LYS A 68 0.76 34.92 -29.38
C LYS A 68 2.18 34.40 -29.52
N PHE A 69 2.31 33.13 -29.75
CA PHE A 69 3.59 32.48 -30.02
C PHE A 69 3.42 31.27 -30.93
N THR A 70 4.48 30.89 -31.60
CA THR A 70 4.47 29.77 -32.55
C THR A 70 5.52 28.76 -32.14
N LEU A 71 5.13 27.50 -32.07
CA LEU A 71 6.04 26.36 -31.86
C LEU A 71 6.17 25.56 -33.14
N SER A 72 7.38 25.08 -33.40
CA SER A 72 7.72 24.26 -34.57
C SER A 72 8.84 23.28 -34.24
N SER A 73 9.20 22.41 -35.17
CA SER A 73 10.37 21.52 -35.01
C SER A 73 11.71 22.24 -34.83
N ASN A 74 11.79 23.53 -35.22
CA ASN A 74 12.99 24.37 -35.13
C ASN A 74 12.89 25.42 -34.00
N ALA A 75 11.71 25.62 -33.41
CA ALA A 75 11.45 26.54 -32.31
C ALA A 75 10.47 25.84 -31.36
N ASP A 76 11.03 25.06 -30.42
CA ASP A 76 10.29 24.23 -29.50
C ASP A 76 9.93 24.94 -28.18
N SER A 77 10.32 26.20 -28.03
CA SER A 77 10.07 27.00 -26.84
C SER A 77 9.77 28.46 -27.15
N ALA A 78 9.00 29.09 -26.27
CA ALA A 78 8.72 30.53 -26.30
C ALA A 78 8.82 31.12 -24.91
N TYR A 79 9.34 32.35 -24.80
CA TYR A 79 9.68 33.01 -23.54
C TYR A 79 8.93 34.33 -23.40
N PHE A 80 8.38 34.58 -22.21
CA PHE A 80 7.65 35.78 -21.87
C PHE A 80 8.12 36.32 -20.54
N SER A 81 8.15 37.66 -20.40
CA SER A 81 8.38 38.33 -19.13
C SER A 81 7.06 38.85 -18.58
N PHE A 82 6.87 38.68 -17.28
CA PHE A 82 5.72 39.20 -16.53
C PHE A 82 6.23 39.90 -15.26
N THR A 83 5.68 41.10 -14.98
CA THR A 83 6.01 41.86 -13.77
C THR A 83 4.71 42.27 -13.11
N PRO A 84 4.31 41.62 -11.98
CA PRO A 84 3.07 41.93 -11.30
C PRO A 84 3.16 43.30 -10.60
N GLU A 85 2.14 44.12 -10.71
CA GLU A 85 2.03 45.40 -9.99
C GLU A 85 1.79 45.20 -8.49
N LYS A 86 1.17 44.10 -8.09
CA LYS A 86 0.82 43.76 -6.70
C LYS A 86 1.23 42.34 -6.39
N LYS A 87 1.57 42.08 -5.11
CA LYS A 87 1.69 40.71 -4.64
C LYS A 87 0.35 40.01 -4.76
N GLY A 88 0.32 38.84 -5.42
CA GLY A 88 -0.90 38.06 -5.63
C GLY A 88 -0.63 36.73 -6.31
N SER A 89 -1.68 35.95 -6.41
CA SER A 89 -1.64 34.70 -7.19
C SER A 89 -2.04 34.96 -8.62
N TYR A 90 -1.22 34.54 -9.54
CA TYR A 90 -1.37 34.75 -10.99
C TYR A 90 -1.36 33.41 -11.73
N GLU A 91 -2.16 33.32 -12.79
CA GLU A 91 -2.20 32.13 -13.62
C GLU A 91 -1.78 32.46 -15.06
N PHE A 92 -1.11 31.52 -15.70
CA PHE A 92 -0.70 31.56 -17.09
C PHE A 92 -1.33 30.36 -17.80
N ARG A 93 -2.10 30.63 -18.84
CA ARG A 93 -2.99 29.62 -19.47
C ARG A 93 -2.84 29.61 -20.99
N VAL A 94 -2.65 28.40 -21.53
CA VAL A 94 -2.76 28.15 -22.98
C VAL A 94 -3.96 27.24 -23.20
N LYS A 95 -4.86 27.61 -24.14
CA LYS A 95 -5.98 26.78 -24.57
C LYS A 95 -5.90 26.52 -26.06
N SER A 96 -5.82 25.24 -26.44
CA SER A 96 -5.80 24.83 -27.86
C SER A 96 -6.14 23.36 -27.99
N SER A 97 -6.99 23.05 -29.00
CA SER A 97 -7.25 21.63 -29.35
C SER A 97 -6.00 20.87 -29.80
N LYS A 98 -4.93 21.60 -30.17
CA LYS A 98 -3.65 21.04 -30.59
C LYS A 98 -2.87 20.43 -29.41
N LEU A 99 -3.14 20.85 -28.16
CA LEU A 99 -2.54 20.27 -26.97
C LEU A 99 -2.86 18.79 -26.79
N LYS A 100 -3.90 18.27 -27.42
CA LYS A 100 -4.26 16.85 -27.41
C LYS A 100 -3.30 15.95 -28.19
N SER A 101 -2.47 16.51 -29.04
CA SER A 101 -1.60 15.77 -29.98
C SER A 101 -0.12 15.88 -29.68
N PHE A 102 0.30 16.70 -28.70
CA PHE A 102 1.68 16.78 -28.25
C PHE A 102 1.77 17.29 -26.82
N TYR A 103 2.91 17.06 -26.17
CA TYR A 103 3.14 17.47 -24.80
C TYR A 103 3.76 18.87 -24.77
N MET A 104 3.13 19.81 -24.07
CA MET A 104 3.65 21.13 -23.76
C MET A 104 3.75 21.31 -22.26
N GLU A 105 4.81 21.94 -21.79
CA GLU A 105 5.02 22.33 -20.42
C GLU A 105 5.02 23.85 -20.30
N LEU A 106 4.38 24.40 -19.25
CA LEU A 106 4.54 25.80 -18.84
C LEU A 106 5.41 25.84 -17.61
N ILE A 107 6.35 26.79 -17.57
CA ILE A 107 7.30 26.96 -16.47
C ILE A 107 7.33 28.43 -16.06
N ILE A 108 7.29 28.70 -14.76
CA ILE A 108 7.51 30.02 -14.17
C ILE A 108 8.88 30.00 -13.47
N THR A 109 9.73 30.96 -13.79
CA THR A 109 11.02 31.12 -13.12
C THR A 109 11.18 32.54 -12.58
N ASP A 110 12.11 32.68 -11.65
CA ASP A 110 12.63 33.99 -11.29
C ASP A 110 13.52 34.60 -12.42
N ASN A 111 14.01 35.79 -12.19
CA ASN A 111 14.87 36.49 -13.16
C ASN A 111 16.25 35.82 -13.35
N TYR A 112 16.58 34.81 -12.54
CA TYR A 112 17.83 34.02 -12.60
C TYR A 112 17.59 32.63 -13.17
N PHE A 113 16.42 32.37 -13.74
CA PHE A 113 15.99 31.09 -14.28
C PHE A 113 15.92 29.93 -13.25
N ASN A 114 15.68 30.25 -11.97
CA ASN A 114 15.32 29.23 -11.01
C ASN A 114 13.83 28.90 -11.16
N ASP A 115 13.51 27.66 -11.35
CA ASP A 115 12.12 27.22 -11.49
C ASP A 115 11.34 27.46 -10.19
N LEU A 116 10.28 28.25 -10.25
CA LEU A 116 9.37 28.52 -9.16
C LEU A 116 8.11 27.64 -9.22
N ALA A 117 7.69 27.30 -10.44
CA ALA A 117 6.61 26.37 -10.70
C ALA A 117 6.76 25.77 -12.11
N THR A 118 6.28 24.56 -12.30
CA THR A 118 6.22 23.88 -13.59
C THR A 118 4.98 22.98 -13.63
N THR A 119 4.34 22.85 -14.80
CA THR A 119 3.18 21.94 -14.96
C THR A 119 3.54 20.47 -14.78
N ASP A 120 4.83 20.14 -14.87
CA ASP A 120 5.35 18.79 -14.58
C ASP A 120 5.29 18.43 -13.07
N MET A 121 5.20 19.44 -12.20
CA MET A 121 5.06 19.28 -10.74
C MET A 121 3.60 19.15 -10.29
N LEU A 122 2.65 19.53 -11.15
CA LEU A 122 1.24 19.31 -10.93
C LEU A 122 0.97 17.84 -11.25
N ASP A 123 0.32 17.17 -10.34
CA ASP A 123 0.13 15.71 -10.34
C ASP A 123 -0.21 15.16 -11.74
N ALA A 124 0.74 14.43 -12.33
CA ALA A 124 0.67 13.96 -13.73
C ALA A 124 -0.54 13.05 -14.03
N ALA A 125 -1.25 12.61 -13.00
CA ALA A 125 -2.44 11.77 -13.13
C ALA A 125 -3.64 12.52 -13.76
N GLU A 126 -3.69 13.86 -13.70
CA GLU A 126 -4.75 14.67 -14.31
C GLU A 126 -4.35 15.32 -15.63
N TYR A 127 -3.06 15.37 -15.95
CA TYR A 127 -2.57 15.82 -17.26
C TYR A 127 -2.62 14.68 -18.28
N THR A 128 -3.82 14.20 -18.54
CA THR A 128 -4.01 13.26 -19.66
C THR A 128 -3.81 14.01 -20.97
N SER A 129 -3.24 13.34 -21.95
CA SER A 129 -3.12 13.75 -23.36
C SER A 129 -4.45 14.14 -24.04
N SER A 130 -5.53 14.27 -23.28
CA SER A 130 -6.88 14.64 -23.70
C SER A 130 -7.27 16.08 -23.35
N SER A 131 -6.47 16.83 -22.58
CA SER A 131 -6.78 18.21 -22.22
C SER A 131 -6.51 19.17 -23.39
N ASP A 132 -7.43 20.10 -23.63
CA ASP A 132 -7.26 21.21 -24.57
C ASP A 132 -6.72 22.47 -23.85
N THR A 133 -6.38 22.38 -22.59
CA THR A 133 -5.95 23.50 -21.75
C THR A 133 -4.76 23.10 -20.90
N ILE A 134 -3.74 23.93 -20.88
CA ILE A 134 -2.62 23.86 -19.95
C ILE A 134 -2.59 25.15 -19.12
N CYS A 135 -2.41 25.05 -17.81
CA CYS A 135 -2.48 26.16 -16.89
C CYS A 135 -1.47 25.94 -15.76
N ILE A 136 -0.77 27.01 -15.39
CA ILE A 136 0.10 27.06 -14.23
C ILE A 136 -0.18 28.33 -13.44
N ALA A 137 -0.16 28.25 -12.11
CA ALA A 137 -0.36 29.42 -11.26
C ALA A 137 0.66 29.44 -10.12
N LYS A 138 1.02 30.68 -9.71
CA LYS A 138 1.96 30.94 -8.61
C LYS A 138 1.66 32.24 -7.92
N THR A 139 1.91 32.31 -6.62
CA THR A 139 1.95 33.58 -5.89
C THR A 139 3.28 34.29 -6.21
N LEU A 140 3.19 35.50 -6.75
CA LEU A 140 4.31 36.32 -7.19
C LEU A 140 4.39 37.63 -6.39
N GLU A 141 5.59 38.14 -6.18
CA GLU A 141 5.87 39.39 -5.45
C GLU A 141 5.73 40.60 -6.38
N ALA A 142 5.24 41.73 -5.85
CA ALA A 142 5.08 42.97 -6.62
C ALA A 142 6.42 43.56 -7.11
N GLY A 143 6.45 44.00 -8.35
CA GLY A 143 7.61 44.64 -8.96
C GLY A 143 8.76 43.71 -9.37
N GLU A 144 8.72 42.46 -9.02
CA GLU A 144 9.70 41.46 -9.42
C GLU A 144 9.39 40.97 -10.84
N ARG A 145 10.45 40.79 -11.64
CA ARG A 145 10.29 40.25 -13.00
C ARG A 145 10.40 38.75 -12.99
N TYR A 146 9.40 38.08 -13.57
CA TYR A 146 9.35 36.63 -13.74
C TYR A 146 9.40 36.28 -15.24
N MET A 147 9.98 35.10 -15.51
CA MET A 147 9.97 34.54 -16.85
C MET A 147 8.97 33.38 -16.90
N ILE A 148 8.07 33.45 -17.89
CA ILE A 148 7.14 32.39 -18.20
C ILE A 148 7.53 31.82 -19.55
N TYR A 149 7.77 30.51 -19.62
CA TYR A 149 8.06 29.90 -20.89
C TYR A 149 7.26 28.63 -21.13
N ALA A 150 6.90 28.45 -22.40
CA ALA A 150 6.23 27.27 -22.90
C ALA A 150 7.24 26.43 -23.67
N VAL A 151 7.34 25.14 -23.33
CA VAL A 151 8.27 24.21 -23.98
C VAL A 151 7.47 23.03 -24.55
N ALA A 152 7.66 22.72 -25.83
CA ALA A 152 7.10 21.53 -26.45
C ALA A 152 8.11 20.38 -26.43
N TYR A 153 7.72 19.26 -25.84
CA TYR A 153 8.46 18.01 -25.98
C TYR A 153 7.96 17.25 -27.20
N ASN A 154 8.85 16.59 -27.92
CA ASN A 154 8.55 15.91 -29.20
C ASN A 154 8.14 16.87 -30.34
N ALA A 155 8.70 18.08 -30.37
CA ALA A 155 8.45 19.07 -31.39
C ALA A 155 8.70 18.54 -32.83
N LYS A 156 9.41 17.43 -33.00
CA LYS A 156 9.59 16.72 -34.28
C LYS A 156 8.25 16.34 -34.95
N ASP A 157 7.18 16.18 -34.15
CA ASP A 157 5.83 15.88 -34.61
C ASP A 157 5.09 17.13 -35.11
N LEU A 158 5.67 18.33 -34.86
CA LEU A 158 5.18 19.62 -35.39
C LEU A 158 5.70 19.83 -36.82
N SER A 159 5.25 19.01 -37.75
CA SER A 159 5.63 19.10 -39.18
C SER A 159 5.28 20.47 -39.82
N LYS A 160 4.40 21.23 -39.16
CA LYS A 160 4.05 22.63 -39.51
C LYS A 160 4.04 23.47 -38.25
N PRO A 161 4.46 24.76 -38.33
CA PRO A 161 4.36 25.69 -37.21
C PRO A 161 2.92 25.78 -36.68
N VAL A 162 2.76 25.79 -35.33
CA VAL A 162 1.45 25.90 -34.68
C VAL A 162 1.46 27.14 -33.77
N GLU A 163 0.48 28.03 -34.05
CA GLU A 163 0.27 29.22 -33.22
C GLU A 163 -0.55 28.88 -31.97
N PHE A 164 -0.12 29.45 -30.84
CA PHE A 164 -0.77 29.39 -29.54
C PHE A 164 -0.95 30.79 -28.96
N THR A 165 -1.83 30.89 -27.95
CA THR A 165 -2.03 32.14 -27.22
C THR A 165 -1.82 31.84 -25.74
N LEU A 166 -0.88 32.51 -25.08
CA LEU A 166 -0.67 32.51 -23.63
C LEU A 166 -1.43 33.68 -23.02
N ASN A 167 -2.26 33.43 -22.03
CA ASN A 167 -3.01 34.43 -21.27
C ASN A 167 -2.50 34.53 -19.87
N ALA A 168 -2.41 35.75 -19.31
CA ALA A 168 -2.10 36.01 -17.93
C ALA A 168 -3.32 36.61 -17.20
N ASN A 169 -3.71 36.01 -16.09
CA ASN A 169 -4.86 36.44 -15.31
C ASN A 169 -4.54 36.39 -13.81
N THR A 170 -5.34 37.08 -13.00
CA THR A 170 -5.37 36.82 -11.58
C THR A 170 -5.89 35.41 -11.34
N HIS A 171 -5.18 34.63 -10.52
CA HIS A 171 -5.55 33.27 -10.23
C HIS A 171 -6.61 33.19 -9.14
N THR A 172 -7.70 32.50 -9.43
CA THR A 172 -8.66 32.05 -8.43
C THR A 172 -8.48 30.55 -8.23
N HIS A 173 -8.31 30.15 -6.96
CA HIS A 173 -8.04 28.74 -6.63
C HIS A 173 -9.22 27.83 -7.01
N ASP A 174 -8.97 26.90 -7.91
CA ASP A 174 -9.85 25.76 -8.20
C ASP A 174 -9.41 24.59 -7.32
N ILE A 175 -10.10 24.46 -6.17
CA ILE A 175 -9.72 23.51 -5.13
C ILE A 175 -10.29 22.13 -5.43
N ILE A 176 -9.41 21.17 -5.63
CA ILE A 176 -9.74 19.76 -5.76
C ILE A 176 -9.35 18.99 -4.50
N GLN A 177 -10.16 18.00 -4.16
CA GLN A 177 -9.87 17.08 -3.06
C GLN A 177 -9.29 15.80 -3.63
N HIS A 178 -8.05 15.52 -3.26
CA HIS A 178 -7.41 14.24 -3.51
C HIS A 178 -7.67 13.32 -2.35
N LYS A 179 -8.09 12.09 -2.65
CA LYS A 179 -8.31 11.06 -1.65
C LYS A 179 -7.91 9.71 -2.22
N SER A 180 -6.93 9.08 -1.60
CA SER A 180 -6.64 7.67 -1.76
C SER A 180 -6.90 6.95 -0.44
N VAL A 181 -7.30 5.70 -0.50
CA VAL A 181 -7.55 4.89 0.69
C VAL A 181 -6.39 3.95 0.94
N ALA A 182 -5.98 3.83 2.19
CA ALA A 182 -4.91 2.91 2.57
C ALA A 182 -5.33 1.45 2.36
N THR A 183 -4.40 0.65 1.90
CA THR A 183 -4.53 -0.80 1.70
C THR A 183 -3.56 -1.54 2.62
N LYS A 184 -3.38 -2.84 2.40
CA LYS A 184 -2.35 -3.61 3.08
C LYS A 184 -0.93 -3.26 2.65
N ASN A 185 -0.75 -2.73 1.45
CA ASN A 185 0.55 -2.53 0.81
C ASN A 185 0.83 -1.07 0.45
N GLU A 186 -0.16 -0.20 0.54
CA GLU A 186 -0.09 1.18 0.09
C GLU A 186 -0.72 2.11 1.11
N ASP A 187 -0.08 3.21 1.38
CA ASP A 187 -0.60 4.28 2.22
C ASP A 187 -1.75 5.02 1.54
N GLY A 188 -2.64 5.59 2.32
CA GLY A 188 -3.72 6.45 1.85
C GLY A 188 -3.41 7.90 2.18
N HIS A 189 -3.94 8.82 1.37
CA HIS A 189 -3.74 10.26 1.53
C HIS A 189 -5.07 11.01 1.37
N GLU A 190 -5.25 12.08 2.11
CA GLU A 190 -6.37 13.00 1.93
C GLU A 190 -5.87 14.43 2.06
N TYR A 191 -5.94 15.20 0.97
CA TYR A 191 -5.52 16.58 0.94
C TYR A 191 -6.36 17.40 -0.04
N LYS A 192 -6.35 18.72 0.15
CA LYS A 192 -6.96 19.69 -0.75
C LYS A 192 -5.87 20.57 -1.33
N LEU A 193 -5.81 20.67 -2.65
CA LEU A 193 -4.89 21.56 -3.33
C LEU A 193 -5.57 22.24 -4.50
N CYS A 194 -4.97 23.33 -4.95
CA CYS A 194 -5.42 23.95 -6.18
C CYS A 194 -4.98 23.13 -7.39
N LYS A 195 -5.87 22.99 -8.35
CA LYS A 195 -5.59 22.28 -9.62
C LYS A 195 -4.44 22.86 -10.43
N TYR A 196 -4.17 24.16 -10.31
CA TYR A 196 -3.26 24.92 -11.17
C TYR A 196 -2.10 25.58 -10.44
N CYS A 197 -2.00 25.44 -9.13
CA CYS A 197 -0.88 25.92 -8.36
C CYS A 197 -0.53 24.90 -7.27
N ASP A 198 0.68 25.02 -6.73
CA ASP A 198 1.20 24.16 -5.67
C ASP A 198 0.78 24.57 -4.24
N GLU A 199 -0.17 25.49 -4.11
CA GLU A 199 -0.67 25.91 -2.81
C GLU A 199 -1.69 24.95 -2.23
N TYR A 200 -1.36 24.40 -1.07
CA TYR A 200 -2.29 23.58 -0.29
C TYR A 200 -3.35 24.44 0.39
N LYS A 201 -4.62 24.08 0.22
CA LYS A 201 -5.78 24.76 0.86
C LYS A 201 -6.51 23.83 1.82
N GLY A 202 -5.81 23.04 2.63
CA GLY A 202 -6.41 22.16 3.61
C GLY A 202 -5.46 21.20 4.27
N TYR A 203 -5.99 20.32 5.11
CA TYR A 203 -5.21 19.33 5.85
C TYR A 203 -4.68 18.25 4.91
N MET A 204 -3.42 17.91 5.10
CA MET A 204 -2.84 16.68 4.60
C MET A 204 -2.97 15.63 5.71
N ASN A 205 -3.73 14.58 5.44
CA ASN A 205 -3.85 13.43 6.32
C ASN A 205 -3.25 12.22 5.60
N ASP A 206 -2.26 11.61 6.22
CA ASP A 206 -1.68 10.37 5.75
C ASP A 206 -2.21 9.22 6.60
N TYR A 207 -2.55 8.13 5.94
CA TYR A 207 -3.04 6.91 6.56
C TYR A 207 -2.10 5.77 6.19
N ASN A 208 -1.27 5.36 7.13
CA ASN A 208 -0.30 4.29 6.90
C ASN A 208 -1.01 2.99 6.49
N ALA A 209 -0.43 2.26 5.54
CA ALA A 209 -0.89 0.93 5.15
C ALA A 209 -1.01 0.01 6.37
N TYR A 210 -2.08 -0.80 6.43
CA TYR A 210 -2.20 -1.76 7.52
C TYR A 210 -1.33 -2.99 7.27
N GLU A 211 -0.66 -3.47 8.32
CA GLU A 211 0.22 -4.64 8.24
C GLU A 211 -0.37 -5.82 8.99
N THR A 212 -0.69 -5.63 10.26
CA THR A 212 -1.10 -6.73 11.13
C THR A 212 -2.59 -6.68 11.44
N VAL A 213 -3.25 -7.82 11.26
CA VAL A 213 -4.61 -8.07 11.77
C VAL A 213 -4.56 -9.30 12.66
N ALA A 214 -4.78 -9.14 13.94
CA ALA A 214 -4.65 -10.21 14.93
C ALA A 214 -5.93 -10.42 15.76
N LEU A 215 -6.13 -11.68 16.21
CA LEU A 215 -7.12 -12.00 17.22
C LEU A 215 -6.45 -12.09 18.59
N SER A 216 -7.10 -11.57 19.61
CA SER A 216 -6.62 -11.65 21.01
C SER A 216 -6.43 -13.09 21.49
N LYS A 217 -7.14 -14.04 20.89
CA LYS A 217 -7.02 -15.47 21.18
C LYS A 217 -7.51 -16.31 19.99
N THR A 218 -6.72 -17.30 19.59
CA THR A 218 -6.99 -18.18 18.44
C THR A 218 -7.44 -19.59 18.83
N SER A 219 -7.42 -19.94 20.14
CA SER A 219 -7.82 -21.25 20.61
C SER A 219 -8.55 -21.17 21.96
N TYR A 220 -9.71 -21.81 22.02
CA TYR A 220 -10.56 -21.88 23.20
C TYR A 220 -10.87 -23.34 23.55
N THR A 221 -11.18 -23.58 24.82
CA THR A 221 -11.81 -24.82 25.27
C THR A 221 -13.31 -24.62 25.38
N TYR A 222 -14.08 -25.58 24.93
CA TYR A 222 -15.55 -25.56 25.04
C TYR A 222 -16.01 -25.37 26.49
N ASP A 223 -16.84 -24.38 26.72
CA ASP A 223 -17.49 -24.09 28.01
C ASP A 223 -18.99 -23.78 27.86
N GLY A 224 -19.54 -23.93 26.64
CA GLY A 224 -20.93 -23.64 26.32
C GLY A 224 -21.24 -22.16 26.07
N LYS A 225 -20.25 -21.26 26.23
CA LYS A 225 -20.39 -19.81 26.01
C LYS A 225 -19.91 -19.43 24.61
N GLU A 226 -20.53 -18.41 24.04
CA GLU A 226 -20.11 -17.84 22.77
C GLU A 226 -18.69 -17.23 22.88
N LYS A 227 -17.90 -17.35 21.80
CA LYS A 227 -16.55 -16.81 21.71
C LYS A 227 -16.51 -15.70 20.67
N LYS A 228 -16.06 -14.53 21.11
CA LYS A 228 -15.84 -13.32 20.30
C LYS A 228 -14.45 -12.75 20.66
N PRO A 229 -13.36 -13.30 20.08
CA PRO A 229 -12.01 -12.76 20.33
C PRO A 229 -11.93 -11.30 19.90
N GLY A 230 -11.24 -10.47 20.69
CA GLY A 230 -10.92 -9.10 20.28
C GLY A 230 -10.09 -9.09 19.01
N VAL A 231 -10.27 -8.05 18.20
CA VAL A 231 -9.48 -7.80 16.98
C VAL A 231 -8.58 -6.60 17.24
N THR A 232 -7.33 -6.70 16.85
CA THR A 232 -6.36 -5.61 16.80
C THR A 232 -5.86 -5.49 15.37
N VAL A 233 -5.83 -4.27 14.86
CA VAL A 233 -5.25 -3.94 13.57
C VAL A 233 -4.17 -2.90 13.84
N THR A 234 -2.99 -3.09 13.28
CA THR A 234 -1.90 -2.11 13.35
C THR A 234 -1.39 -1.80 11.95
N ASP A 235 -0.86 -0.60 11.80
CA ASP A 235 -0.13 -0.20 10.61
C ASP A 235 1.29 -0.80 10.60
N TRP A 236 2.08 -0.47 9.59
CA TRP A 236 3.45 -0.97 9.42
C TRP A 236 4.45 -0.39 10.45
N LEU A 237 4.11 0.71 11.13
CA LEU A 237 4.87 1.25 12.26
C LEU A 237 4.53 0.53 13.57
N GLY A 238 3.47 -0.29 13.60
CA GLY A 238 2.96 -0.97 14.78
C GLY A 238 1.91 -0.16 15.54
N ASP A 239 1.50 1.01 15.03
CA ASP A 239 0.50 1.85 15.65
C ASP A 239 -0.92 1.29 15.43
N PRO A 240 -1.80 1.39 16.44
CA PRO A 240 -3.13 0.83 16.35
C PRO A 240 -4.04 1.67 15.44
N ILE A 241 -4.63 1.01 14.42
CA ILE A 241 -5.66 1.60 13.58
C ILE A 241 -6.99 1.66 14.34
N SER A 242 -7.64 2.82 14.30
CA SER A 242 -8.90 3.08 15.01
C SER A 242 -9.98 2.06 14.61
N LYS A 243 -10.80 1.65 15.58
CA LYS A 243 -11.95 0.76 15.35
C LYS A 243 -13.05 1.40 14.48
N SER A 244 -13.04 2.72 14.30
CA SER A 244 -13.90 3.41 13.35
C SER A 244 -13.60 3.05 11.90
N GLU A 245 -12.37 2.60 11.61
CA GLU A 245 -11.86 2.32 10.27
C GLU A 245 -12.19 0.91 9.74
N TYR A 246 -12.79 0.06 10.56
CA TYR A 246 -13.18 -1.28 10.14
C TYR A 246 -14.41 -1.80 10.87
N THR A 247 -15.04 -2.80 10.30
CA THR A 247 -16.12 -3.57 10.92
C THR A 247 -15.67 -4.99 11.17
N VAL A 248 -16.11 -5.57 12.30
CA VAL A 248 -15.79 -6.96 12.65
C VAL A 248 -17.06 -7.79 12.63
N THR A 249 -17.10 -8.78 11.77
CA THR A 249 -18.22 -9.73 11.68
C THR A 249 -17.81 -11.08 12.23
N TYR A 250 -18.50 -11.49 13.30
CA TYR A 250 -18.34 -12.79 13.91
C TYR A 250 -19.31 -13.80 13.31
N PRO A 251 -18.94 -15.10 13.26
CA PRO A 251 -19.86 -16.15 12.85
C PRO A 251 -21.00 -16.28 13.84
N LYS A 252 -22.20 -16.58 13.36
CA LYS A 252 -23.36 -16.83 14.21
C LYS A 252 -23.08 -18.01 15.15
N SER A 253 -23.38 -17.85 16.44
CA SER A 253 -23.33 -18.93 17.44
C SER A 253 -21.98 -19.66 17.56
N ALA A 254 -20.86 -18.95 17.61
CA ALA A 254 -19.54 -19.54 17.83
C ALA A 254 -19.36 -20.04 19.29
N LYS A 255 -20.15 -21.04 19.70
CA LYS A 255 -20.12 -21.64 21.03
C LYS A 255 -19.77 -23.12 21.05
N ASN A 256 -20.00 -23.85 19.96
CA ASN A 256 -19.73 -25.29 19.86
C ASN A 256 -18.27 -25.57 19.43
N VAL A 257 -17.86 -26.82 19.58
CA VAL A 257 -16.54 -27.25 19.07
C VAL A 257 -16.50 -27.09 17.56
N GLY A 258 -15.43 -26.44 17.03
CA GLY A 258 -15.27 -26.16 15.62
C GLY A 258 -14.23 -25.10 15.32
N LYS A 259 -14.03 -24.83 14.03
CA LYS A 259 -13.21 -23.72 13.51
C LYS A 259 -14.14 -22.62 13.02
N TYR A 260 -13.85 -21.40 13.39
CA TYR A 260 -14.65 -20.21 13.12
C TYR A 260 -13.82 -19.13 12.46
N THR A 261 -14.44 -18.40 11.53
CA THR A 261 -13.80 -17.31 10.80
C THR A 261 -14.41 -15.99 11.25
N VAL A 262 -13.56 -15.05 11.65
CA VAL A 262 -13.89 -13.64 11.86
C VAL A 262 -13.52 -12.89 10.59
N THR A 263 -14.43 -12.06 10.10
CA THR A 263 -14.21 -11.21 8.93
C THR A 263 -14.05 -9.77 9.40
N ILE A 264 -12.98 -9.14 8.97
CA ILE A 264 -12.65 -7.74 9.22
C ILE A 264 -12.76 -7.02 7.87
N LYS A 265 -13.73 -6.13 7.72
CA LYS A 265 -13.92 -5.33 6.51
C LYS A 265 -13.54 -3.88 6.81
N PHE A 266 -12.55 -3.39 6.09
CA PHE A 266 -12.10 -2.02 6.19
C PHE A 266 -13.09 -1.04 5.56
N LYS A 267 -13.05 0.22 5.97
CA LYS A 267 -13.93 1.32 5.52
C LYS A 267 -13.26 2.67 5.76
N ASN A 268 -13.93 3.76 5.34
CA ASN A 268 -13.49 5.16 5.46
C ASN A 268 -12.16 5.41 4.74
N HIS A 269 -11.06 5.51 5.51
CA HIS A 269 -9.72 5.78 4.98
C HIS A 269 -8.95 4.51 4.59
N TYR A 270 -9.56 3.34 4.79
CA TYR A 270 -8.96 2.03 4.51
C TYR A 270 -9.88 1.18 3.64
N THR A 271 -9.31 0.29 2.85
CA THR A 271 -10.06 -0.66 2.05
C THR A 271 -9.52 -2.07 2.19
N GLY A 272 -10.33 -3.04 1.82
CA GLY A 272 -9.97 -4.46 1.86
C GLY A 272 -10.79 -5.28 2.85
N THR A 273 -10.52 -6.58 2.84
CA THR A 273 -11.19 -7.54 3.73
C THR A 273 -10.20 -8.60 4.17
N GLU A 274 -10.03 -8.73 5.48
CA GLU A 274 -9.18 -9.72 6.10
C GLU A 274 -10.01 -10.78 6.83
N LYS A 275 -9.50 -12.00 6.84
CA LYS A 275 -10.13 -13.12 7.54
C LYS A 275 -9.15 -13.73 8.53
N ARG A 276 -9.60 -13.93 9.77
CA ARG A 276 -8.83 -14.60 10.81
C ARG A 276 -9.65 -15.73 11.40
N THR A 277 -8.99 -16.79 11.84
CA THR A 277 -9.69 -17.96 12.35
C THR A 277 -9.32 -18.25 13.80
N PHE A 278 -10.29 -18.72 14.54
CA PHE A 278 -10.09 -19.31 15.86
C PHE A 278 -10.77 -20.67 15.98
N THR A 279 -10.34 -21.45 16.95
CA THR A 279 -10.80 -22.82 17.16
C THR A 279 -11.38 -22.96 18.57
N ILE A 280 -12.52 -23.63 18.68
CA ILE A 280 -13.04 -24.13 19.97
C ILE A 280 -12.80 -25.62 20.00
N ASN A 281 -11.99 -26.07 20.94
CA ASN A 281 -11.62 -27.46 21.17
C ASN A 281 -12.53 -28.11 22.21
N PRO A 282 -12.75 -29.42 22.18
CA PRO A 282 -13.56 -30.10 23.20
C PRO A 282 -12.92 -30.00 24.58
N LYS A 283 -13.74 -30.06 25.61
CA LYS A 283 -13.27 -30.16 27.02
C LYS A 283 -12.51 -31.47 27.21
N GLY A 284 -11.38 -31.41 27.87
CA GLY A 284 -10.54 -32.57 28.17
C GLY A 284 -11.17 -33.53 29.18
N THR A 285 -10.51 -34.66 29.37
CA THR A 285 -10.84 -35.64 30.42
C THR A 285 -9.59 -36.01 31.19
N SER A 286 -9.74 -36.82 32.22
CA SER A 286 -8.63 -37.34 33.05
C SER A 286 -8.68 -38.85 33.15
N LEU A 287 -7.53 -39.47 33.29
CA LEU A 287 -7.40 -40.87 33.66
C LEU A 287 -8.04 -41.13 35.04
N SER A 288 -8.81 -42.19 35.17
CA SER A 288 -9.32 -42.66 36.45
C SER A 288 -8.44 -43.79 37.00
N LYS A 289 -8.09 -44.77 36.17
CA LYS A 289 -7.25 -45.90 36.58
C LYS A 289 -6.52 -46.48 35.36
N VAL A 290 -5.27 -46.89 35.54
CA VAL A 290 -4.49 -47.67 34.59
C VAL A 290 -3.93 -48.88 35.29
N THR A 291 -4.26 -50.09 34.79
CA THR A 291 -3.86 -51.37 35.39
C THR A 291 -3.34 -52.32 34.32
N SER A 292 -2.63 -53.34 34.76
CA SER A 292 -2.26 -54.49 33.91
C SER A 292 -3.01 -55.75 34.46
N PRO A 293 -4.25 -56.01 33.97
CA PRO A 293 -5.03 -57.13 34.53
C PRO A 293 -4.51 -58.49 34.09
N LYS A 294 -3.97 -58.64 32.90
CA LYS A 294 -3.41 -59.86 32.32
C LYS A 294 -2.02 -59.61 31.72
N LYS A 295 -1.24 -60.68 31.42
CA LYS A 295 0.04 -60.60 30.75
C LYS A 295 -0.08 -59.85 29.41
N ALA A 296 0.89 -59.02 29.10
CA ALA A 296 0.97 -58.22 27.88
C ALA A 296 -0.23 -57.29 27.63
N GLN A 297 -1.01 -56.89 28.65
CA GLN A 297 -2.19 -56.04 28.54
C GLN A 297 -2.19 -54.88 29.53
N LEU A 298 -2.80 -53.77 29.10
CA LEU A 298 -3.19 -52.65 29.94
C LEU A 298 -4.69 -52.41 29.82
N LYS A 299 -5.37 -52.13 30.92
CA LYS A 299 -6.75 -51.61 30.98
C LYS A 299 -6.63 -50.16 31.44
N VAL A 300 -7.08 -49.26 30.57
CA VAL A 300 -7.12 -47.80 30.76
C VAL A 300 -8.54 -47.37 30.98
N THR A 301 -8.82 -46.64 32.07
CA THR A 301 -10.12 -46.05 32.33
C THR A 301 -9.99 -44.55 32.55
N TRP A 302 -11.04 -43.80 32.18
CA TRP A 302 -11.07 -42.34 32.27
C TRP A 302 -12.42 -41.80 32.67
N LYS A 303 -12.49 -40.53 33.08
CA LYS A 303 -13.74 -39.86 33.43
C LYS A 303 -14.52 -39.58 32.13
N LYS A 304 -15.85 -39.84 32.18
CA LYS A 304 -16.72 -39.54 31.05
C LYS A 304 -16.76 -38.05 30.73
N GLN A 305 -16.64 -37.71 29.46
CA GLN A 305 -16.84 -36.37 28.92
C GLN A 305 -17.66 -36.48 27.64
N ALA A 306 -19.00 -36.39 27.78
CA ALA A 306 -19.89 -36.65 26.66
C ALA A 306 -20.26 -35.41 25.85
N THR A 307 -20.28 -34.23 26.50
CA THR A 307 -20.70 -32.97 25.85
C THR A 307 -19.67 -32.53 24.81
N GLN A 308 -20.10 -32.27 23.60
CA GLN A 308 -19.24 -31.87 22.47
C GLN A 308 -18.06 -32.83 22.27
N THR A 309 -18.30 -34.15 22.43
CA THR A 309 -17.30 -35.20 22.30
C THR A 309 -17.82 -36.29 21.37
N THR A 310 -17.03 -36.75 20.41
CA THR A 310 -17.31 -37.92 19.56
C THR A 310 -16.66 -39.15 20.13
N GLY A 311 -15.51 -39.01 20.83
CA GLY A 311 -14.80 -40.12 21.42
C GLY A 311 -13.51 -39.67 22.08
N TYR A 312 -12.61 -40.63 22.26
CA TYR A 312 -11.35 -40.43 23.00
C TYR A 312 -10.17 -40.95 22.22
N GLN A 313 -8.99 -40.38 22.51
CA GLN A 313 -7.71 -40.98 22.13
C GLN A 313 -6.93 -41.33 23.37
N VAL A 314 -6.48 -42.57 23.42
CA VAL A 314 -5.55 -43.06 24.45
C VAL A 314 -4.18 -43.17 23.80
N GLN A 315 -3.19 -42.47 24.36
CA GLN A 315 -1.81 -42.54 23.91
C GLN A 315 -0.96 -43.21 25.00
N TYR A 316 -0.07 -44.10 24.56
CA TYR A 316 0.84 -44.79 25.47
C TYR A 316 2.22 -44.87 24.85
N SER A 317 3.25 -44.87 25.73
CA SER A 317 4.66 -44.92 25.36
C SER A 317 5.50 -45.49 26.53
N THR A 318 6.65 -46.04 26.23
CA THR A 318 7.67 -46.34 27.22
C THR A 318 8.50 -45.11 27.61
N ASP A 319 8.39 -44.02 26.83
CA ASP A 319 9.01 -42.73 27.10
C ASP A 319 8.06 -41.87 27.98
N LYS A 320 8.54 -41.42 29.15
CA LYS A 320 7.81 -40.59 30.10
C LYS A 320 7.36 -39.26 29.48
N ASN A 321 8.14 -38.71 28.57
CA ASN A 321 7.91 -37.40 27.97
C ASN A 321 7.13 -37.48 26.67
N PHE A 322 6.79 -38.67 26.19
CA PHE A 322 6.09 -38.88 24.91
C PHE A 322 6.80 -38.26 23.71
N LYS A 323 8.14 -38.23 23.72
CA LYS A 323 8.93 -37.73 22.58
C LYS A 323 9.13 -38.81 21.51
N LYS A 324 9.19 -40.09 21.87
CA LYS A 324 9.40 -41.21 21.00
C LYS A 324 8.56 -42.43 21.34
N GLY A 325 8.36 -43.33 20.38
CA GLY A 325 7.67 -44.60 20.58
C GLY A 325 6.17 -44.47 20.91
N ASN A 326 5.53 -43.36 20.59
CA ASN A 326 4.14 -43.09 20.90
C ASN A 326 3.21 -43.96 20.06
N LYS A 327 2.30 -44.65 20.70
CA LYS A 327 1.17 -45.33 20.04
C LYS A 327 -0.14 -44.74 20.52
N THR A 328 -1.05 -44.47 19.57
CA THR A 328 -2.36 -43.86 19.86
C THR A 328 -3.48 -44.75 19.38
N VAL A 329 -4.44 -44.98 20.27
CA VAL A 329 -5.66 -45.73 19.97
C VAL A 329 -6.85 -44.77 20.01
N THR A 330 -7.61 -44.70 18.94
CA THR A 330 -8.84 -43.92 18.88
C THR A 330 -10.01 -44.81 19.35
N VAL A 331 -10.77 -44.29 20.28
CA VAL A 331 -11.95 -44.97 20.88
C VAL A 331 -13.18 -44.16 20.50
N LYS A 332 -14.01 -44.71 19.64
CA LYS A 332 -15.30 -44.12 19.25
C LYS A 332 -16.33 -44.24 20.38
N GLY A 333 -17.20 -43.25 20.45
CA GLY A 333 -18.32 -43.22 21.42
C GLY A 333 -18.00 -42.41 22.67
N ALA A 334 -18.72 -41.30 22.83
CA ALA A 334 -18.57 -40.36 23.96
C ALA A 334 -18.93 -40.97 25.34
N LYS A 335 -19.69 -42.06 25.32
CA LYS A 335 -20.06 -42.78 26.55
C LYS A 335 -19.00 -43.81 26.97
N THR A 336 -18.07 -44.18 26.11
CA THR A 336 -17.03 -45.17 26.40
C THR A 336 -15.99 -44.60 27.37
N THR A 337 -15.72 -45.29 28.45
CA THR A 337 -14.81 -44.82 29.50
C THR A 337 -13.66 -45.78 29.79
N ALA A 338 -13.50 -46.84 29.00
CA ALA A 338 -12.43 -47.79 29.14
C ALA A 338 -11.94 -48.36 27.81
N LYS A 339 -10.66 -48.76 27.77
CA LYS A 339 -10.05 -49.48 26.66
C LYS A 339 -8.98 -50.46 27.19
N THR A 340 -9.02 -51.69 26.69
CA THR A 340 -7.94 -52.62 26.87
C THR A 340 -6.97 -52.54 25.68
N ILE A 341 -5.68 -52.47 25.97
CA ILE A 341 -4.61 -52.45 25.00
C ILE A 341 -3.80 -53.73 25.18
N SER A 342 -3.64 -54.51 24.15
CA SER A 342 -2.99 -55.81 24.17
C SER A 342 -1.69 -55.81 23.36
N LYS A 343 -0.96 -56.91 23.36
CA LYS A 343 0.32 -57.10 22.62
C LYS A 343 1.40 -56.14 23.05
N LEU A 344 1.47 -55.84 24.35
CA LEU A 344 2.51 -55.01 24.97
C LEU A 344 3.68 -55.85 25.43
N THR A 345 4.85 -55.23 25.52
CA THR A 345 6.05 -55.90 26.04
C THR A 345 5.89 -56.19 27.53
N LYS A 346 5.96 -57.44 27.93
CA LYS A 346 5.90 -57.88 29.31
C LYS A 346 7.04 -57.25 30.16
N GLY A 347 6.75 -56.88 31.38
CA GLY A 347 7.70 -56.29 32.32
C GLY A 347 8.12 -54.84 31.99
N LYS A 348 7.70 -54.27 30.86
CA LYS A 348 8.01 -52.87 30.52
C LYS A 348 7.03 -51.91 31.19
N LYS A 349 7.58 -50.76 31.65
CA LYS A 349 6.81 -49.63 32.17
C LYS A 349 6.28 -48.80 31.02
N TYR A 350 4.97 -48.54 31.01
CA TYR A 350 4.29 -47.68 30.05
C TYR A 350 3.70 -46.46 30.75
N TYR A 351 3.80 -45.30 30.09
CA TYR A 351 3.14 -44.07 30.44
C TYR A 351 1.91 -43.95 29.53
N VAL A 352 0.79 -43.53 30.12
CA VAL A 352 -0.50 -43.47 29.42
C VAL A 352 -1.12 -42.10 29.66
N ARG A 353 -1.71 -41.51 28.61
CA ARG A 353 -2.52 -40.30 28.69
C ARG A 353 -3.75 -40.41 27.79
N VAL A 354 -4.74 -39.59 28.07
CA VAL A 354 -6.02 -39.60 27.33
C VAL A 354 -6.40 -38.20 26.93
N ARG A 355 -7.10 -38.04 25.79
CA ARG A 355 -7.76 -36.81 25.40
C ARG A 355 -9.11 -37.11 24.76
N THR A 356 -9.99 -36.12 24.74
CA THR A 356 -11.24 -36.16 23.97
C THR A 356 -11.00 -35.70 22.54
N TYR A 357 -11.87 -36.11 21.63
CA TYR A 357 -11.99 -35.49 20.31
C TYR A 357 -13.45 -35.29 19.93
N LYS A 358 -13.70 -34.28 19.09
CA LYS A 358 -14.99 -34.03 18.44
C LYS A 358 -14.76 -33.96 16.95
N THR A 359 -15.58 -34.72 16.21
CA THR A 359 -15.61 -34.65 14.73
C THR A 359 -16.69 -33.67 14.30
N VAL A 360 -16.31 -32.66 13.53
CA VAL A 360 -17.20 -31.68 12.91
C VAL A 360 -16.83 -31.60 11.43
N ASN A 361 -17.78 -31.82 10.54
CA ASN A 361 -17.54 -31.77 9.08
C ASN A 361 -16.31 -32.57 8.64
N LYS A 362 -16.19 -33.82 9.09
CA LYS A 362 -15.08 -34.75 8.82
C LYS A 362 -13.71 -34.30 9.43
N THR A 363 -13.63 -33.17 10.13
CA THR A 363 -12.43 -32.67 10.80
C THR A 363 -12.48 -33.00 12.30
N ASN A 364 -11.38 -33.51 12.83
CA ASN A 364 -11.26 -33.81 14.25
C ASN A 364 -10.61 -32.66 15.01
N PHE A 365 -11.30 -32.22 16.07
CA PHE A 365 -10.82 -31.25 17.04
C PHE A 365 -10.48 -31.99 18.33
N TYR A 366 -9.36 -31.67 18.97
CA TYR A 366 -8.83 -32.40 20.11
C TYR A 366 -8.70 -31.48 21.33
N SER A 367 -8.96 -32.04 22.50
CA SER A 367 -8.55 -31.40 23.74
C SER A 367 -7.03 -31.52 23.94
N GLY A 368 -6.49 -30.81 24.90
CA GLY A 368 -5.17 -31.13 25.47
C GLY A 368 -5.16 -32.56 26.06
N TRP A 369 -3.97 -33.14 26.13
CA TRP A 369 -3.76 -34.41 26.80
C TRP A 369 -3.95 -34.29 28.31
N SER A 370 -4.46 -35.35 28.97
CA SER A 370 -4.47 -35.48 30.43
C SER A 370 -3.05 -35.56 31.00
N LYS A 371 -2.93 -35.36 32.30
CA LYS A 371 -1.74 -35.83 33.03
C LYS A 371 -1.55 -37.32 32.76
N SER A 372 -0.31 -37.76 32.62
CA SER A 372 0.00 -39.16 32.37
C SER A 372 0.09 -39.96 33.70
N THR A 373 -0.23 -41.24 33.60
CA THR A 373 -0.02 -42.21 34.68
C THR A 373 0.81 -43.36 34.13
N SER A 374 1.65 -43.96 34.92
CA SER A 374 2.46 -45.09 34.49
C SER A 374 2.04 -46.39 35.18
N VAL A 375 2.27 -47.50 34.47
CA VAL A 375 2.06 -48.86 34.99
C VAL A 375 3.06 -49.83 34.33
N THR A 376 3.51 -50.82 35.13
CA THR A 376 4.35 -51.91 34.60
C THR A 376 3.44 -53.04 34.10
N VAL A 377 3.64 -53.51 32.88
CA VAL A 377 2.87 -54.59 32.28
C VAL A 377 3.29 -55.94 32.95
N LYS A 378 2.29 -56.73 33.37
CA LYS A 378 2.51 -58.04 33.95
C LYS A 378 3.33 -58.95 33.03
N LYS A 379 4.28 -59.67 33.64
CA LYS A 379 5.09 -60.71 33.00
C LYS A 379 4.31 -61.91 32.57
#